data_2e34c73b4d66588f59dd7e47ca5770ce
#
_entry.id   2e34c73b4d66588f59dd7e47ca5770ce
#
_cell.length_a   1.000
_cell.length_b   1.000
_cell.length_c   1.000
_cell.angle_alpha   90.00
_cell.angle_beta   90.00
_cell.angle_gamma   90.00
#
_symmetry.space_group_name_H-M   'P 1'
#
loop_
_entity.id
_entity.type
_entity.pdbx_description
1 polymer ?
#
loop_
_entity_poly.entity_id
_entity_poly.type
_entity_poly.pdbx_seq_one_letter_code
_entity_poly.pdbx_strand_id
1 'polypeptide(L)'
;MRILTALLLLLALPAQADVVLAARTMRAGTAIGPGDVILTSDRAPLGAATHVDEAIGLETRVTLYSGRPIPLASLGPPALIERNQLVTLVFHQGGLNIRADGRALARGAEGDEVRIMNLGSRSTVFGTVAGPGLVVVP
;
A
#
# COMPACT_ATOMS: atom_id res chain seq x y z
N MET A 1 -45.99 15.37 -30.99
CA MET A 1 -45.43 15.10 -29.64
C MET A 1 -44.95 13.65 -29.44
N ARG A 2 -45.00 12.77 -30.42
CA ARG A 2 -44.56 11.34 -30.30
C ARG A 2 -43.16 11.05 -30.82
N ILE A 3 -42.52 11.98 -31.48
CA ILE A 3 -41.18 11.82 -32.08
C ILE A 3 -40.07 12.34 -31.16
N LEU A 4 -40.38 13.24 -30.21
CA LEU A 4 -39.40 13.82 -29.30
C LEU A 4 -39.00 12.88 -28.14
N THR A 5 -39.84 11.88 -27.82
CA THR A 5 -39.62 10.90 -26.75
C THR A 5 -38.68 9.76 -27.17
N ALA A 6 -38.57 9.49 -28.48
CA ALA A 6 -37.73 8.41 -29.01
C ALA A 6 -36.21 8.82 -29.10
N LEU A 7 -35.90 10.12 -29.08
CA LEU A 7 -34.53 10.60 -29.23
C LEU A 7 -33.74 10.65 -27.91
N LEU A 8 -34.45 10.55 -26.78
CA LEU A 8 -33.79 10.58 -25.45
C LEU A 8 -33.30 9.22 -24.97
N LEU A 9 -33.66 8.13 -25.64
CA LEU A 9 -33.31 6.76 -25.25
C LEU A 9 -32.02 6.24 -25.88
N LEU A 10 -31.33 7.03 -26.68
CA LEU A 10 -30.18 6.58 -27.47
C LEU A 10 -28.80 6.95 -26.88
N LEU A 11 -28.74 7.48 -25.65
CA LEU A 11 -27.48 7.98 -25.05
C LEU A 11 -27.01 7.21 -23.82
N ALA A 12 -27.55 6.02 -23.59
CA ALA A 12 -26.95 5.10 -22.61
C ALA A 12 -25.86 4.25 -23.28
N LEU A 13 -24.74 4.89 -23.68
CA LEU A 13 -23.52 4.15 -23.97
C LEU A 13 -23.07 3.50 -22.66
N PRO A 14 -22.86 2.17 -22.62
CA PRO A 14 -22.26 1.56 -21.46
C PRO A 14 -20.88 2.19 -21.27
N ALA A 15 -20.65 2.86 -20.14
CA ALA A 15 -19.34 3.27 -19.74
C ALA A 15 -18.51 1.99 -19.55
N GLN A 16 -17.65 1.68 -20.51
CA GLN A 16 -16.65 0.64 -20.33
C GLN A 16 -15.60 1.24 -19.41
N ALA A 17 -15.51 0.73 -18.21
CA ALA A 17 -14.45 1.07 -17.27
C ALA A 17 -13.28 0.12 -17.52
N ASP A 18 -12.09 0.69 -17.73
CA ASP A 18 -10.88 -0.13 -17.75
C ASP A 18 -10.65 -0.75 -16.38
N VAL A 19 -10.00 -1.90 -16.35
CA VAL A 19 -9.63 -2.59 -15.11
C VAL A 19 -8.15 -3.00 -15.16
N VAL A 20 -7.48 -2.85 -14.03
CA VAL A 20 -6.08 -3.25 -13.87
C VAL A 20 -6.03 -4.67 -13.33
N LEU A 21 -5.36 -5.55 -14.05
CA LEU A 21 -5.14 -6.95 -13.69
C LEU A 21 -3.69 -7.16 -13.25
N ALA A 22 -3.48 -8.11 -12.36
CA ALA A 22 -2.14 -8.59 -12.04
C ALA A 22 -1.56 -9.39 -13.22
N ALA A 23 -0.40 -8.98 -13.74
CA ALA A 23 0.29 -9.68 -14.84
C ALA A 23 0.87 -11.02 -14.41
N ARG A 24 1.24 -11.12 -13.13
CA ARG A 24 1.79 -12.34 -12.51
C ARG A 24 1.28 -12.47 -11.07
N THR A 25 1.44 -13.65 -10.50
CA THR A 25 1.15 -13.85 -9.08
C THR A 25 2.19 -13.12 -8.24
N MET A 26 1.73 -12.24 -7.34
CA MET A 26 2.55 -11.45 -6.42
C MET A 26 2.19 -11.80 -4.99
N ARG A 27 3.21 -12.12 -4.18
CA ARG A 27 2.99 -12.39 -2.74
C ARG A 27 2.78 -11.08 -1.97
N ALA A 28 2.14 -11.18 -0.82
CA ALA A 28 2.08 -10.07 0.12
C ALA A 28 3.47 -9.51 0.40
N GLY A 29 3.60 -8.19 0.43
CA GLY A 29 4.87 -7.51 0.60
C GLY A 29 5.66 -7.28 -0.70
N THR A 30 5.04 -7.45 -1.87
CA THR A 30 5.67 -7.18 -3.16
C THR A 30 5.34 -5.76 -3.61
N ALA A 31 6.37 -4.95 -3.92
CA ALA A 31 6.18 -3.66 -4.55
C ALA A 31 5.78 -3.84 -6.03
N ILE A 32 4.74 -3.13 -6.46
CA ILE A 32 4.17 -3.23 -7.80
C ILE A 32 4.92 -2.30 -8.75
N GLY A 33 5.51 -2.90 -9.78
CA GLY A 33 6.14 -2.16 -10.88
C GLY A 33 5.28 -2.12 -12.15
N PRO A 34 5.72 -1.37 -13.17
CA PRO A 34 4.99 -1.23 -14.43
C PRO A 34 4.78 -2.55 -15.18
N GLY A 35 5.70 -3.52 -15.02
CA GLY A 35 5.60 -4.84 -15.66
C GLY A 35 4.69 -5.83 -14.91
N ASP A 36 4.18 -5.46 -13.76
CA ASP A 36 3.38 -6.33 -12.89
C ASP A 36 1.87 -6.15 -13.09
N VAL A 37 1.47 -5.20 -13.93
CA VAL A 37 0.09 -4.82 -14.17
C VAL A 37 -0.27 -4.82 -15.66
N ILE A 38 -1.50 -5.17 -15.95
CA ILE A 38 -2.08 -5.14 -17.31
C ILE A 38 -3.38 -4.34 -17.24
N LEU A 39 -3.53 -3.35 -18.11
CA LEU A 39 -4.79 -2.65 -18.31
C LEU A 39 -5.62 -3.39 -19.35
N THR A 40 -6.86 -3.68 -19.05
CA THR A 40 -7.80 -4.28 -19.99
C THR A 40 -9.14 -3.56 -19.94
N SER A 41 -9.82 -3.51 -21.10
CA SER A 41 -11.14 -2.92 -21.20
C SER A 41 -12.18 -3.99 -20.87
N ASP A 42 -12.48 -4.12 -19.58
CA ASP A 42 -13.48 -5.06 -19.06
C ASP A 42 -14.23 -4.37 -17.90
N ARG A 43 -15.31 -4.99 -17.44
CA ARG A 43 -16.06 -4.45 -16.31
C ARG A 43 -15.24 -4.57 -15.04
N ALA A 44 -14.79 -3.43 -14.52
CA ALA A 44 -14.06 -3.38 -13.24
C ALA A 44 -15.02 -3.77 -12.08
N PRO A 45 -14.64 -4.74 -11.24
CA PRO A 45 -15.34 -4.98 -9.98
C PRO A 45 -15.26 -3.73 -9.08
N LEU A 46 -16.28 -3.55 -8.24
CA LEU A 46 -16.28 -2.43 -7.29
C LEU A 46 -15.02 -2.47 -6.41
N GLY A 47 -14.30 -1.35 -6.34
CA GLY A 47 -13.08 -1.21 -5.55
C GLY A 47 -11.81 -1.76 -6.22
N ALA A 48 -11.89 -2.23 -7.47
CA ALA A 48 -10.70 -2.59 -8.24
C ALA A 48 -10.02 -1.33 -8.82
N ALA A 49 -8.69 -1.41 -9.02
CA ALA A 49 -7.93 -0.38 -9.71
C ALA A 49 -8.40 -0.25 -11.16
N THR A 50 -8.62 0.97 -11.62
CA THR A 50 -9.03 1.30 -12.99
C THR A 50 -7.93 2.00 -13.79
N HIS A 51 -6.92 2.50 -13.11
CA HIS A 51 -5.74 3.11 -13.71
C HIS A 51 -4.48 2.46 -13.17
N VAL A 52 -3.49 2.27 -14.02
CA VAL A 52 -2.21 1.65 -13.63
C VAL A 52 -1.49 2.42 -12.54
N ASP A 53 -1.60 3.75 -12.55
CA ASP A 53 -0.98 4.64 -11.56
C ASP A 53 -1.53 4.45 -10.14
N GLU A 54 -2.73 3.88 -10.00
CA GLU A 54 -3.33 3.56 -8.70
C GLU A 54 -2.64 2.36 -8.01
N ALA A 55 -1.91 1.55 -8.76
CA ALA A 55 -1.24 0.36 -8.25
C ALA A 55 0.29 0.48 -8.25
N ILE A 56 0.88 1.14 -9.26
CA ILE A 56 2.33 1.28 -9.40
C ILE A 56 2.91 2.06 -8.21
N GLY A 57 4.00 1.53 -7.64
CA GLY A 57 4.68 2.14 -6.48
C GLY A 57 4.06 1.79 -5.14
N LEU A 58 2.91 1.12 -5.11
CA LEU A 58 2.31 0.56 -3.91
C LEU A 58 2.80 -0.87 -3.68
N GLU A 59 2.55 -1.37 -2.49
CA GLU A 59 2.90 -2.73 -2.06
C GLU A 59 1.64 -3.56 -1.82
N THR A 60 1.69 -4.82 -2.22
CA THR A 60 0.61 -5.76 -1.98
C THR A 60 0.53 -6.15 -0.50
N ARG A 61 -0.65 -6.04 0.11
CA ARG A 61 -0.91 -6.48 1.49
C ARG A 61 -1.32 -7.94 1.58
N VAL A 62 -1.80 -8.50 0.47
CA VAL A 62 -2.20 -9.89 0.32
C VAL A 62 -1.61 -10.48 -0.96
N THR A 63 -1.67 -11.80 -1.11
CA THR A 63 -1.27 -12.43 -2.38
C THR A 63 -2.27 -12.08 -3.48
N LEU A 64 -1.78 -11.51 -4.57
CA LEU A 64 -2.54 -11.25 -5.79
C LEU A 64 -2.20 -12.31 -6.83
N TYR A 65 -3.22 -12.86 -7.47
CA TYR A 65 -3.07 -13.91 -8.47
C TYR A 65 -3.09 -13.34 -9.89
N SER A 66 -2.25 -13.90 -10.76
CA SER A 66 -2.19 -13.55 -12.18
C SER A 66 -3.59 -13.56 -12.83
N GLY A 67 -3.86 -12.55 -13.67
CA GLY A 67 -5.12 -12.42 -14.40
C GLY A 67 -6.30 -11.94 -13.57
N ARG A 68 -6.13 -11.63 -12.30
CA ARG A 68 -7.17 -11.13 -11.41
C ARG A 68 -7.15 -9.61 -11.31
N PRO A 69 -8.32 -8.94 -11.21
CA PRO A 69 -8.40 -7.53 -10.88
C PRO A 69 -7.70 -7.24 -9.56
N ILE A 70 -7.02 -6.10 -9.48
CA ILE A 70 -6.29 -5.66 -8.30
C ILE A 70 -7.22 -4.82 -7.42
N PRO A 71 -7.64 -5.30 -6.23
CA PRO A 71 -8.44 -4.50 -5.32
C PRO A 71 -7.58 -3.41 -4.68
N LEU A 72 -8.02 -2.16 -4.71
CA LEU A 72 -7.30 -1.04 -4.08
C LEU A 72 -7.11 -1.25 -2.57
N ALA A 73 -8.08 -1.86 -1.90
CA ALA A 73 -7.98 -2.20 -0.48
C ALA A 73 -6.87 -3.22 -0.15
N SER A 74 -6.36 -3.94 -1.15
CA SER A 74 -5.25 -4.90 -1.01
C SER A 74 -3.88 -4.28 -1.23
N LEU A 75 -3.82 -2.98 -1.46
CA LEU A 75 -2.60 -2.21 -1.68
C LEU A 75 -2.35 -1.25 -0.52
N GLY A 76 -1.10 -0.89 -0.33
CA GLY A 76 -0.70 0.12 0.64
C GLY A 76 0.68 0.68 0.33
N PRO A 77 1.12 1.71 1.08
CA PRO A 77 2.46 2.24 0.93
C PRO A 77 3.50 1.15 1.18
N PRO A 78 4.64 1.18 0.47
CA PRO A 78 5.71 0.21 0.65
C PRO A 78 6.30 0.31 2.05
N ALA A 79 6.74 -0.83 2.60
CA ALA A 79 7.40 -0.85 3.90
C ALA A 79 8.74 -0.11 3.83
N LEU A 80 8.99 0.72 4.83
CA LEU A 80 10.26 1.45 5.04
C LEU A 80 11.16 0.74 6.05
N ILE A 81 10.58 -0.19 6.81
CA ILE A 81 11.28 -0.98 7.82
C ILE A 81 10.93 -2.44 7.63
N GLU A 82 11.96 -3.28 7.56
CA GLU A 82 11.82 -4.73 7.47
C GLU A 82 12.03 -5.38 8.84
N ARG A 83 11.46 -6.58 9.02
CA ARG A 83 11.68 -7.38 10.24
C ARG A 83 13.16 -7.74 10.37
N ASN A 84 13.70 -7.63 11.58
CA ASN A 84 15.10 -7.82 11.95
C ASN A 84 16.07 -6.72 11.44
N GLN A 85 15.57 -5.68 10.79
CA GLN A 85 16.38 -4.53 10.40
C GLN A 85 16.85 -3.77 11.65
N LEU A 86 18.08 -3.25 11.56
CA LEU A 86 18.59 -2.27 12.54
C LEU A 86 17.96 -0.92 12.25
N VAL A 87 17.45 -0.27 13.29
CA VAL A 87 16.75 1.01 13.20
C VAL A 87 17.24 1.94 14.30
N THR A 88 17.10 3.24 14.07
CA THR A 88 17.34 4.27 15.07
C THR A 88 16.02 4.63 15.75
N LEU A 89 15.98 4.45 17.06
CA LEU A 89 14.89 4.93 17.91
C LEU A 89 15.15 6.39 18.28
N VAL A 90 14.14 7.23 18.15
CA VAL A 90 14.19 8.63 18.52
C VAL A 90 13.08 8.93 19.49
N PHE A 91 13.43 9.50 20.63
CA PHE A 91 12.51 9.97 21.65
C PHE A 91 12.66 11.46 21.83
N HIS A 92 11.55 12.20 21.72
CA HIS A 92 11.50 13.63 21.92
C HIS A 92 10.49 13.97 23.01
N GLN A 93 10.94 14.58 24.10
CA GLN A 93 10.06 15.09 25.14
C GLN A 93 10.72 16.26 25.87
N GLY A 94 9.99 17.40 25.98
CA GLY A 94 10.40 18.53 26.82
C GLY A 94 11.80 19.10 26.48
N GLY A 95 12.18 19.13 25.20
CA GLY A 95 13.53 19.56 24.77
C GLY A 95 14.60 18.49 24.87
N LEU A 96 14.27 17.32 25.44
CA LEU A 96 15.17 16.15 25.47
C LEU A 96 15.04 15.39 24.15
N ASN A 97 16.20 15.05 23.58
CA ASN A 97 16.30 14.25 22.35
C ASN A 97 17.23 13.07 22.63
N ILE A 98 16.65 11.87 22.70
CA ILE A 98 17.40 10.65 22.93
C ILE A 98 17.39 9.82 21.66
N ARG A 99 18.53 9.26 21.29
CA ARG A 99 18.66 8.29 20.21
C ARG A 99 19.22 6.98 20.78
N ALA A 100 18.68 5.87 20.28
CA ALA A 100 19.14 4.55 20.65
C ALA A 100 19.05 3.61 19.44
N ASP A 101 19.88 2.59 19.42
CA ASP A 101 19.82 1.54 18.41
C ASP A 101 18.79 0.49 18.79
N GLY A 102 18.00 0.07 17.82
CA GLY A 102 16.98 -0.94 17.96
C GLY A 102 16.99 -1.95 16.81
N ARG A 103 16.25 -3.03 17.03
CA ARG A 103 15.99 -4.05 16.02
C ARG A 103 14.50 -4.18 15.82
N ALA A 104 14.04 -3.98 14.60
CA ALA A 104 12.62 -4.12 14.26
C ALA A 104 12.15 -5.57 14.44
N LEU A 105 11.05 -5.77 15.14
CA LEU A 105 10.41 -7.07 15.34
C LEU A 105 9.27 -7.30 14.35
N ALA A 106 8.87 -6.26 13.61
CA ALA A 106 7.86 -6.31 12.56
C ALA A 106 8.29 -5.40 11.40
N ARG A 107 7.68 -5.58 10.23
CA ARG A 107 7.82 -4.65 9.13
C ARG A 107 6.76 -3.55 9.23
N GLY A 108 7.01 -2.39 8.64
CA GLY A 108 6.07 -1.28 8.64
C GLY A 108 6.39 -0.25 7.57
N ALA A 109 5.32 0.38 7.05
CA ALA A 109 5.39 1.55 6.21
C ALA A 109 5.43 2.83 7.05
N GLU A 110 5.62 3.97 6.41
CA GLU A 110 5.56 5.27 7.09
C GLU A 110 4.22 5.46 7.81
N GLY A 111 4.27 5.88 9.07
CA GLY A 111 3.10 6.06 9.93
C GLY A 111 2.63 4.80 10.66
N ASP A 112 3.14 3.62 10.31
CA ASP A 112 2.77 2.39 11.01
C ASP A 112 3.42 2.33 12.42
N GLU A 113 2.67 1.79 13.38
CA GLU A 113 3.23 1.45 14.68
C GLU A 113 3.90 0.08 14.61
N VAL A 114 5.16 0.03 15.00
CA VAL A 114 5.99 -1.19 14.96
C VAL A 114 6.61 -1.46 16.32
N ARG A 115 6.81 -2.75 16.62
CA ARG A 115 7.55 -3.19 17.81
C ARG A 115 9.02 -3.21 17.50
N ILE A 116 9.82 -2.60 18.38
CA ILE A 116 11.27 -2.52 18.26
C ILE A 116 11.90 -3.02 19.56
N MET A 117 12.89 -3.87 19.46
CA MET A 117 13.73 -4.23 20.60
C MET A 117 14.88 -3.23 20.69
N ASN A 118 14.97 -2.48 21.78
CA ASN A 118 16.11 -1.63 22.08
C ASN A 118 17.32 -2.52 22.36
N LEU A 119 18.41 -2.32 21.63
CA LEU A 119 19.60 -3.18 21.75
C LEU A 119 20.40 -2.96 23.05
N GLY A 120 20.33 -1.75 23.62
CA GLY A 120 21.00 -1.43 24.87
C GLY A 120 20.32 -2.07 26.10
N SER A 121 19.02 -1.85 26.23
CA SER A 121 18.24 -2.33 27.38
C SER A 121 17.60 -3.71 27.16
N ARG A 122 17.55 -4.19 25.92
CA ARG A 122 16.82 -5.40 25.49
C ARG A 122 15.31 -5.33 25.73
N SER A 123 14.80 -4.16 26.01
CA SER A 123 13.36 -3.91 26.18
C SER A 123 12.68 -3.77 24.85
N THR A 124 11.44 -4.23 24.74
CA THR A 124 10.60 -4.00 23.56
C THR A 124 9.78 -2.74 23.78
N VAL A 125 9.84 -1.85 22.81
CA VAL A 125 9.08 -0.60 22.76
C VAL A 125 8.23 -0.56 21.51
N PHE A 126 7.18 0.24 21.54
CA PHE A 126 6.38 0.57 20.36
C PHE A 126 6.80 1.96 19.86
N GLY A 127 6.84 2.11 18.56
CA GLY A 127 7.14 3.38 17.94
C GLY A 127 6.54 3.49 16.55
N THR A 128 6.42 4.71 16.09
CA THR A 128 5.87 5.02 14.75
C THR A 128 7.00 5.16 13.75
N VAL A 129 6.88 4.50 12.61
CA VAL A 129 7.83 4.62 11.49
C VAL A 129 7.76 6.04 10.94
N ALA A 130 8.89 6.77 11.02
CA ALA A 130 9.00 8.14 10.54
C ALA A 130 9.82 8.26 9.24
N GLY A 131 10.48 7.18 8.84
CA GLY A 131 11.29 7.14 7.62
C GLY A 131 12.10 5.84 7.54
N PRO A 132 12.93 5.69 6.50
CA PRO A 132 13.77 4.51 6.33
C PRO A 132 14.70 4.32 7.53
N GLY A 133 14.51 3.23 8.27
CA GLY A 133 15.32 2.93 9.44
C GLY A 133 15.13 3.86 10.64
N LEU A 134 14.10 4.72 10.64
CA LEU A 134 13.85 5.70 11.69
C LEU A 134 12.47 5.44 12.35
N VAL A 135 12.48 5.32 13.68
CA VAL A 135 11.26 5.09 14.48
C VAL A 135 11.20 6.10 15.62
N VAL A 136 10.08 6.79 15.72
CA VAL A 136 9.80 7.72 16.81
C VAL A 136 9.04 7.01 17.92
N VAL A 137 9.56 7.09 19.13
CA VAL A 137 8.93 6.52 20.33
C VAL A 137 8.23 7.63 21.09
N PRO A 138 6.97 7.44 21.54
CA PRO A 138 6.24 8.44 22.30
C PRO A 138 6.83 8.69 23.70
#